data_247d4d7bb15e88c4afb9cbda2b0d9154
#
_entry.id   247d4d7bb15e88c4afb9cbda2b0d9154
#
_cell.length_a   1.000
_cell.length_b   1.000
_cell.length_c   1.000
_cell.angle_alpha   90.00
_cell.angle_beta   90.00
_cell.angle_gamma   90.00
#
_symmetry.space_group_name_H-M   'P 1'
#
loop_
_entity.id
_entity.type
_entity.pdbx_description
1 polymer ?
#
loop_
_entity_poly.entity_id
_entity_poly.type
_entity_poly.pdbx_seq_one_letter_code
_entity_poly.pdbx_strand_id
1 'polypeptide(L)'
;MTGDGVNDAPALKRADIGVAMGITGTEVAKDAADMILLDDNFATIIQAVVNGRNVYRNIKNAILFLLSGNMAAILAVLYTSLAGLPVPFAPVHLLFINLLTDSLPAIAIGMEPADAALLEEKPRDPSAGILTGSFLGKIVAEGALIACPVMTSYYIGPVSYTHLTLPTT
;
A
#
# COMPACT_ATOMS: atom_id res chain seq x y z
N MET A 1 -0.24 -27.19 1.36
CA MET A 1 0.03 -28.61 1.17
C MET A 1 1.00 -28.79 0.00
N THR A 2 1.91 -29.76 0.04
CA THR A 2 2.81 -30.07 -1.08
C THR A 2 2.51 -31.47 -1.61
N GLY A 3 2.64 -31.70 -2.93
CA GLY A 3 2.42 -32.98 -3.59
C GLY A 3 3.09 -33.02 -4.97
N ASP A 4 3.31 -34.23 -5.49
CA ASP A 4 3.97 -34.45 -6.77
C ASP A 4 3.20 -35.45 -7.68
N GLY A 5 2.29 -36.23 -7.10
CA GLY A 5 1.57 -37.30 -7.77
C GLY A 5 0.14 -36.96 -8.18
N VAL A 6 -0.40 -37.78 -9.08
CA VAL A 6 -1.83 -37.69 -9.52
C VAL A 6 -2.77 -37.85 -8.31
N ASN A 7 -2.37 -38.68 -7.33
CA ASN A 7 -3.18 -38.94 -6.14
C ASN A 7 -3.26 -37.72 -5.20
N ASP A 8 -2.31 -36.79 -5.31
CA ASP A 8 -2.25 -35.57 -4.50
C ASP A 8 -3.15 -34.45 -5.04
N ALA A 9 -3.51 -34.51 -6.30
CA ALA A 9 -4.26 -33.46 -6.98
C ALA A 9 -5.57 -33.05 -6.27
N PRO A 10 -6.41 -33.96 -5.77
CA PRO A 10 -7.61 -33.57 -5.01
C PRO A 10 -7.30 -32.86 -3.69
N ALA A 11 -6.18 -33.21 -3.04
CA ALA A 11 -5.76 -32.60 -1.80
C ALA A 11 -5.07 -31.25 -2.03
N LEU A 12 -4.27 -31.12 -3.10
CA LEU A 12 -3.71 -29.83 -3.53
C LEU A 12 -4.80 -28.81 -3.83
N LYS A 13 -5.83 -29.23 -4.56
CA LYS A 13 -6.97 -28.36 -4.93
C LYS A 13 -7.83 -27.93 -3.72
N ARG A 14 -7.83 -28.71 -2.65
CA ARG A 14 -8.58 -28.41 -1.39
C ARG A 14 -7.78 -27.65 -0.35
N ALA A 15 -6.48 -27.57 -0.51
CA ALA A 15 -5.61 -26.83 0.40
C ALA A 15 -5.84 -25.32 0.26
N ASP A 16 -5.59 -24.56 1.31
CA ASP A 16 -5.57 -23.09 1.23
C ASP A 16 -4.52 -22.59 0.24
N ILE A 17 -3.40 -23.31 0.14
CA ILE A 17 -2.37 -23.16 -0.90
C ILE A 17 -1.84 -24.55 -1.22
N GLY A 18 -2.10 -25.02 -2.45
CA GLY A 18 -1.52 -26.23 -3.01
C GLY A 18 -0.19 -25.92 -3.69
N VAL A 19 0.86 -26.70 -3.41
CA VAL A 19 2.19 -26.53 -3.99
C VAL A 19 2.61 -27.83 -4.68
N ALA A 20 2.84 -27.78 -5.98
CA ALA A 20 3.34 -28.93 -6.76
C ALA A 20 4.83 -28.82 -7.05
N MET A 21 5.49 -29.96 -7.19
CA MET A 21 6.88 -30.04 -7.65
C MET A 21 6.95 -29.80 -9.15
N GLY A 22 7.91 -28.98 -9.59
CA GLY A 22 8.05 -28.59 -10.99
C GLY A 22 8.83 -29.61 -11.82
N ILE A 23 9.86 -30.24 -11.25
CA ILE A 23 10.71 -31.22 -11.93
C ILE A 23 10.12 -32.63 -11.81
N THR A 24 9.82 -33.08 -10.58
CA THR A 24 9.33 -34.42 -10.29
C THR A 24 7.81 -34.55 -10.33
N GLY A 25 7.08 -33.41 -10.27
CA GLY A 25 5.63 -33.38 -10.24
C GLY A 25 4.99 -33.75 -11.58
N THR A 26 3.88 -34.52 -11.49
CA THR A 26 3.05 -34.85 -12.66
C THR A 26 2.26 -33.60 -13.13
N GLU A 27 1.93 -33.54 -14.41
CA GLU A 27 1.12 -32.44 -14.97
C GLU A 27 -0.22 -32.29 -14.25
N VAL A 28 -0.82 -33.40 -13.81
CA VAL A 28 -2.09 -33.38 -13.05
C VAL A 28 -1.92 -32.72 -11.69
N ALA A 29 -0.77 -32.94 -11.01
CA ALA A 29 -0.48 -32.27 -9.76
C ALA A 29 -0.22 -30.77 -9.97
N LYS A 30 0.51 -30.41 -11.03
CA LYS A 30 0.78 -29.01 -11.40
C LYS A 30 -0.50 -28.24 -11.74
N ASP A 31 -1.39 -28.86 -12.49
CA ASP A 31 -2.69 -28.26 -12.87
C ASP A 31 -3.63 -28.06 -11.66
N ALA A 32 -3.46 -28.87 -10.61
CA ALA A 32 -4.28 -28.79 -9.41
C ALA A 32 -3.71 -27.83 -8.35
N ALA A 33 -2.46 -27.38 -8.48
CA ALA A 33 -1.75 -26.56 -7.51
C ALA A 33 -1.87 -25.06 -7.79
N ASP A 34 -1.83 -24.26 -6.73
CA ASP A 34 -1.77 -22.78 -6.81
C ASP A 34 -0.35 -22.28 -7.10
N MET A 35 0.66 -23.09 -6.74
CA MET A 35 2.08 -22.75 -6.88
C MET A 35 2.87 -23.96 -7.38
N ILE A 36 3.83 -23.71 -8.26
CA ILE A 36 4.76 -24.74 -8.77
C ILE A 36 6.19 -24.37 -8.36
N LEU A 37 6.89 -25.31 -7.69
CA LEU A 37 8.29 -25.15 -7.32
C LEU A 37 9.18 -25.60 -8.48
N LEU A 38 9.75 -24.67 -9.21
CA LEU A 38 10.58 -24.97 -10.39
C LEU A 38 11.88 -25.69 -10.07
N ASP A 39 12.36 -25.58 -8.84
CA ASP A 39 13.62 -26.18 -8.36
C ASP A 39 13.39 -27.38 -7.42
N ASP A 40 12.16 -27.79 -7.20
CA ASP A 40 11.73 -28.83 -6.25
C ASP A 40 12.33 -28.67 -4.84
N ASN A 41 12.68 -27.45 -4.46
CA ASN A 41 13.33 -27.13 -3.20
C ASN A 41 12.33 -26.55 -2.19
N PHE A 42 12.10 -27.26 -1.09
CA PHE A 42 11.21 -26.79 -0.02
C PHE A 42 11.64 -25.45 0.62
N ALA A 43 12.94 -25.13 0.61
CA ALA A 43 13.42 -23.84 1.13
C ALA A 43 12.84 -22.66 0.33
N THR A 44 12.54 -22.86 -0.95
CA THR A 44 11.92 -21.86 -1.82
C THR A 44 10.49 -21.52 -1.38
N ILE A 45 9.77 -22.43 -0.71
CA ILE A 45 8.46 -22.16 -0.12
C ILE A 45 8.59 -21.10 0.97
N ILE A 46 9.60 -21.18 1.82
CA ILE A 46 9.86 -20.20 2.89
C ILE A 46 10.11 -18.83 2.27
N GLN A 47 10.93 -18.77 1.22
CA GLN A 47 11.20 -17.55 0.47
C GLN A 47 9.91 -16.97 -0.14
N ALA A 48 9.07 -17.83 -0.73
CA ALA A 48 7.79 -17.42 -1.29
C ALA A 48 6.85 -16.84 -0.22
N VAL A 49 6.80 -17.42 0.98
CA VAL A 49 6.01 -16.90 2.11
C VAL A 49 6.53 -15.53 2.54
N VAL A 50 7.85 -15.35 2.69
CA VAL A 50 8.44 -14.05 3.03
C VAL A 50 8.10 -13.00 1.99
N ASN A 51 8.30 -13.32 0.71
CA ASN A 51 8.02 -12.41 -0.40
C ASN A 51 6.54 -12.06 -0.48
N GLY A 52 5.63 -13.03 -0.33
CA GLY A 52 4.19 -12.80 -0.32
C GLY A 52 3.75 -11.86 0.82
N ARG A 53 4.28 -12.07 2.04
CA ARG A 53 4.03 -11.19 3.18
C ARG A 53 4.59 -9.79 2.95
N ASN A 54 5.78 -9.68 2.34
CA ASN A 54 6.38 -8.40 2.00
C ASN A 54 5.55 -7.62 0.97
N VAL A 55 5.14 -8.27 -0.10
CA VAL A 55 4.28 -7.65 -1.13
C VAL A 55 2.99 -7.12 -0.50
N TYR A 56 2.36 -7.91 0.37
CA TYR A 56 1.15 -7.46 1.07
C TYR A 56 1.41 -6.24 1.97
N ARG A 57 2.52 -6.25 2.73
CA ARG A 57 2.93 -5.13 3.59
C ARG A 57 3.16 -3.87 2.76
N ASN A 58 3.89 -3.99 1.66
CA ASN A 58 4.21 -2.88 0.78
C ASN A 58 2.96 -2.29 0.12
N ILE A 59 2.03 -3.12 -0.35
CA ILE A 59 0.73 -2.69 -0.88
C ILE A 59 -0.04 -1.91 0.20
N LYS A 60 -0.09 -2.42 1.42
CA LYS A 60 -0.79 -1.79 2.53
C LYS A 60 -0.16 -0.43 2.89
N ASN A 61 1.16 -0.34 2.92
CA ASN A 61 1.89 0.91 3.18
C ASN A 61 1.68 1.93 2.06
N ALA A 62 1.71 1.50 0.79
CA ALA A 62 1.41 2.38 -0.34
C ALA A 62 -0.03 2.92 -0.30
N ILE A 63 -1.01 2.07 0.04
CA ILE A 63 -2.41 2.49 0.23
C ILE A 63 -2.51 3.51 1.37
N LEU A 64 -1.84 3.25 2.50
CA LEU A 64 -1.83 4.17 3.64
C LEU A 64 -1.28 5.53 3.23
N PHE A 65 -0.14 5.57 2.56
CA PHE A 65 0.50 6.79 2.07
C PHE A 65 -0.43 7.59 1.15
N LEU A 66 -0.99 6.94 0.11
CA LEU A 66 -1.87 7.59 -0.86
C LEU A 66 -3.16 8.13 -0.22
N LEU A 67 -3.79 7.34 0.63
CA LEU A 67 -5.04 7.74 1.28
C LEU A 67 -4.82 8.81 2.35
N SER A 68 -3.69 8.79 3.06
CA SER A 68 -3.36 9.84 4.05
C SER A 68 -3.08 11.18 3.37
N GLY A 69 -2.38 11.21 2.23
CA GLY A 69 -2.18 12.42 1.42
C GLY A 69 -3.50 13.02 0.92
N ASN A 70 -4.37 12.18 0.36
CA ASN A 70 -5.71 12.61 -0.08
C ASN A 70 -6.58 13.09 1.09
N MET A 71 -6.51 12.42 2.24
CA MET A 71 -7.23 12.86 3.45
C MET A 71 -6.76 14.23 3.92
N ALA A 72 -5.47 14.51 3.87
CA ALA A 72 -4.93 15.83 4.21
C ALA A 72 -5.49 16.93 3.29
N ALA A 73 -5.58 16.68 1.98
CA ALA A 73 -6.17 17.62 1.03
C ALA A 73 -7.66 17.86 1.31
N ILE A 74 -8.42 16.79 1.61
CA ILE A 74 -9.84 16.89 1.99
C ILE A 74 -10.01 17.74 3.25
N LEU A 75 -9.21 17.49 4.29
CA LEU A 75 -9.28 18.24 5.54
C LEU A 75 -8.93 19.72 5.34
N ALA A 76 -7.92 20.03 4.51
CA ALA A 76 -7.53 21.40 4.21
C ALA A 76 -8.65 22.15 3.44
N VAL A 77 -9.23 21.53 2.42
CA VAL A 77 -10.32 22.13 1.65
C VAL A 77 -11.58 22.30 2.51
N LEU A 78 -11.92 21.29 3.31
CA LEU A 78 -13.07 21.35 4.22
C LEU A 78 -12.91 22.50 5.23
N TYR A 79 -11.75 22.60 5.86
CA TYR A 79 -11.45 23.65 6.82
C TYR A 79 -11.58 25.04 6.20
N THR A 80 -10.94 25.29 5.04
CA THR A 80 -11.01 26.60 4.38
C THR A 80 -12.41 26.95 3.91
N SER A 81 -13.18 25.96 3.42
CA SER A 81 -14.59 26.17 3.05
C SER A 81 -15.47 26.55 4.23
N LEU A 82 -15.32 25.88 5.37
CA LEU A 82 -16.08 26.20 6.59
C LEU A 82 -15.68 27.54 7.19
N ALA A 83 -14.41 27.92 7.08
CA ALA A 83 -13.89 29.21 7.55
C ALA A 83 -14.15 30.37 6.60
N GLY A 84 -14.78 30.14 5.44
CA GLY A 84 -15.01 31.17 4.42
C GLY A 84 -13.74 31.73 3.78
N LEU A 85 -12.65 30.94 3.82
CA LEU A 85 -11.34 31.29 3.26
C LEU A 85 -11.21 30.80 1.81
N PRO A 86 -10.33 31.41 0.99
CA PRO A 86 -10.02 30.91 -0.34
C PRO A 86 -9.52 29.47 -0.31
N VAL A 87 -9.92 28.66 -1.30
CA VAL A 87 -9.53 27.25 -1.38
C VAL A 87 -8.01 27.14 -1.61
N PRO A 88 -7.27 26.33 -0.83
CA PRO A 88 -5.79 26.26 -0.91
C PRO A 88 -5.30 25.60 -2.21
N PHE A 89 -6.11 24.75 -2.82
CA PHE A 89 -5.74 23.97 -4.00
C PHE A 89 -6.76 24.16 -5.12
N ALA A 90 -6.29 24.54 -6.31
CA ALA A 90 -7.08 24.40 -7.52
C ALA A 90 -7.13 22.92 -7.94
N PRO A 91 -8.17 22.46 -8.67
CA PRO A 91 -8.28 21.07 -9.13
C PRO A 91 -7.05 20.57 -9.88
N VAL A 92 -6.39 21.44 -10.65
CA VAL A 92 -5.15 21.12 -11.38
C VAL A 92 -4.00 20.81 -10.42
N HIS A 93 -3.90 21.49 -9.27
CA HIS A 93 -2.87 21.20 -8.27
C HIS A 93 -3.09 19.83 -7.65
N LEU A 94 -4.33 19.45 -7.33
CA LEU A 94 -4.66 18.12 -6.80
C LEU A 94 -4.36 17.02 -7.81
N LEU A 95 -4.65 17.26 -9.09
CA LEU A 95 -4.32 16.32 -10.16
C LEU A 95 -2.79 16.12 -10.28
N PHE A 96 -2.02 17.21 -10.24
CA PHE A 96 -0.56 17.17 -10.30
C PHE A 96 0.04 16.41 -9.10
N ILE A 97 -0.45 16.69 -7.88
CA ILE A 97 -0.03 16.00 -6.66
C ILE A 97 -0.27 14.50 -6.80
N ASN A 98 -1.51 14.08 -7.11
CA ASN A 98 -1.86 12.68 -7.21
C ASN A 98 -1.10 11.94 -8.33
N LEU A 99 -0.90 12.58 -9.49
CA LEU A 99 -0.29 11.94 -10.65
C LEU A 99 1.24 11.87 -10.53
N LEU A 100 1.89 12.95 -10.10
CA LEU A 100 3.35 13.05 -10.12
C LEU A 100 3.97 12.87 -8.73
N THR A 101 3.50 13.63 -7.74
CA THR A 101 4.12 13.70 -6.42
C THR A 101 3.84 12.45 -5.61
N ASP A 102 2.66 11.85 -5.73
CA ASP A 102 2.28 10.66 -4.95
C ASP A 102 2.69 9.35 -5.64
N SER A 103 2.73 9.31 -6.97
CA SER A 103 3.03 8.08 -7.70
C SER A 103 4.45 7.57 -7.48
N LEU A 104 5.45 8.46 -7.51
CA LEU A 104 6.87 8.07 -7.36
C LEU A 104 7.17 7.49 -5.97
N PRO A 105 6.80 8.14 -4.85
CA PRO A 105 6.98 7.55 -3.52
C PRO A 105 6.16 6.26 -3.31
N ALA A 106 4.95 6.16 -3.87
CA ALA A 106 4.15 4.94 -3.78
C ALA A 106 4.83 3.75 -4.46
N ILE A 107 5.47 3.96 -5.62
CA ILE A 107 6.28 2.93 -6.29
C ILE A 107 7.49 2.56 -5.42
N ALA A 108 8.19 3.54 -4.84
CA ALA A 108 9.34 3.29 -3.98
C ALA A 108 8.96 2.45 -2.75
N ILE A 109 7.84 2.76 -2.09
CA ILE A 109 7.28 1.97 -0.99
C ILE A 109 6.94 0.55 -1.46
N GLY A 110 6.39 0.41 -2.67
CA GLY A 110 6.07 -0.90 -3.28
C GLY A 110 7.30 -1.77 -3.56
N MET A 111 8.49 -1.19 -3.66
CA MET A 111 9.76 -1.87 -3.93
C MET A 111 10.60 -2.12 -2.67
N GLU A 112 10.08 -1.84 -1.47
CA GLU A 112 10.81 -2.04 -0.23
C GLU A 112 11.19 -3.53 -0.05
N PRO A 113 12.46 -3.83 0.27
CA PRO A 113 12.94 -5.21 0.36
C PRO A 113 12.29 -5.96 1.53
N ALA A 114 12.22 -7.28 1.40
CA ALA A 114 11.69 -8.16 2.43
C ALA A 114 12.62 -8.19 3.66
N ASP A 115 12.02 -8.13 4.85
CA ASP A 115 12.71 -8.33 6.11
C ASP A 115 12.51 -9.78 6.59
N ALA A 116 13.58 -10.41 7.11
CA ALA A 116 13.52 -11.75 7.68
C ALA A 116 12.54 -11.86 8.87
N ALA A 117 12.31 -10.76 9.59
CA ALA A 117 11.35 -10.69 10.69
C ALA A 117 9.90 -11.02 10.25
N LEU A 118 9.59 -10.92 8.95
CA LEU A 118 8.28 -11.29 8.42
C LEU A 118 7.92 -12.78 8.61
N LEU A 119 8.92 -13.65 8.80
CA LEU A 119 8.66 -15.06 9.10
C LEU A 119 8.07 -15.29 10.48
N GLU A 120 8.41 -14.42 11.44
CA GLU A 120 7.95 -14.53 12.83
C GLU A 120 6.52 -13.98 13.02
N GLU A 121 6.02 -13.26 12.01
CA GLU A 121 4.65 -12.75 12.06
C GLU A 121 3.63 -13.89 12.02
N LYS A 122 2.57 -13.76 12.82
CA LYS A 122 1.46 -14.71 12.81
C LYS A 122 0.76 -14.70 11.44
N PRO A 123 0.25 -15.86 11.00
CA PRO A 123 -0.58 -15.93 9.81
C PRO A 123 -1.74 -14.94 9.90
N ARG A 124 -2.03 -14.27 8.79
CA ARG A 124 -3.14 -13.33 8.70
C ARG A 124 -4.46 -14.10 8.56
N ASP A 125 -5.53 -13.56 9.13
CA ASP A 125 -6.89 -14.05 8.89
C ASP A 125 -7.27 -13.76 7.41
N PRO A 126 -7.60 -14.80 6.62
CA PRO A 126 -7.99 -14.65 5.21
C PRO A 126 -9.23 -13.77 5.02
N SER A 127 -10.12 -13.72 6.01
CA SER A 127 -11.34 -12.91 5.98
C SER A 127 -11.12 -11.43 6.30
N ALA A 128 -9.93 -11.07 6.84
CA ALA A 128 -9.64 -9.69 7.22
C ALA A 128 -9.38 -8.82 5.99
N GLY A 129 -10.23 -7.84 5.73
CA GLY A 129 -10.03 -6.82 4.70
C GLY A 129 -8.79 -5.97 4.94
N ILE A 130 -8.31 -5.28 3.90
CA ILE A 130 -7.20 -4.32 4.03
C ILE A 130 -7.64 -3.09 4.84
N LEU A 131 -8.83 -2.59 4.55
CA LEU A 131 -9.40 -1.41 5.20
C LEU A 131 -10.14 -1.80 6.50
N THR A 132 -9.36 -2.03 7.56
CA THR A 132 -9.91 -2.23 8.91
C THR A 132 -10.20 -0.89 9.58
N GLY A 133 -11.06 -0.87 10.61
CA GLY A 133 -11.38 0.35 11.36
C GLY A 133 -10.13 1.02 11.95
N SER A 134 -9.17 0.23 12.47
CA SER A 134 -7.90 0.74 12.97
C SER A 134 -7.02 1.34 11.85
N PHE A 135 -7.08 0.77 10.65
CA PHE A 135 -6.36 1.29 9.49
C PHE A 135 -6.96 2.61 8.99
N LEU A 136 -8.29 2.72 8.95
CA LEU A 136 -8.97 3.98 8.66
C LEU A 136 -8.63 5.06 9.70
N GLY A 137 -8.56 4.70 10.97
CA GLY A 137 -8.13 5.62 12.04
C GLY A 137 -6.70 6.14 11.81
N LYS A 138 -5.77 5.30 11.34
CA LYS A 138 -4.42 5.72 10.98
C LYS A 138 -4.43 6.70 9.80
N ILE A 139 -5.20 6.42 8.74
CA ILE A 139 -5.32 7.31 7.58
C ILE A 139 -5.78 8.70 8.00
N VAL A 140 -6.80 8.79 8.86
CA VAL A 140 -7.31 10.07 9.36
C VAL A 140 -6.28 10.79 10.22
N ALA A 141 -5.60 10.07 11.12
CA ALA A 141 -4.59 10.65 12.00
C ALA A 141 -3.37 11.17 11.22
N GLU A 142 -2.85 10.39 10.29
CA GLU A 142 -1.74 10.80 9.42
C GLU A 142 -2.15 11.92 8.47
N GLY A 143 -3.36 11.85 7.90
CA GLY A 143 -3.92 12.92 7.08
C GLY A 143 -4.06 14.24 7.86
N ALA A 144 -4.51 14.20 9.10
CA ALA A 144 -4.57 15.38 9.95
C ALA A 144 -3.17 15.93 10.29
N LEU A 145 -2.20 15.04 10.52
CA LEU A 145 -0.82 15.43 10.79
C LEU A 145 -0.17 16.10 9.57
N ILE A 146 -0.48 15.64 8.36
CA ILE A 146 -0.03 16.24 7.10
C ILE A 146 -0.78 17.56 6.83
N ALA A 147 -2.06 17.65 7.16
CA ALA A 147 -2.85 18.86 6.98
C ALA A 147 -2.34 20.05 7.82
N CYS A 148 -1.79 19.80 9.02
CA CYS A 148 -1.25 20.84 9.89
C CYS A 148 -0.16 21.71 9.22
N PRO A 149 0.96 21.16 8.70
CA PRO A 149 1.97 21.97 8.00
C PRO A 149 1.44 22.60 6.71
N VAL A 150 0.52 21.95 6.00
CA VAL A 150 -0.13 22.52 4.82
C VAL A 150 -0.89 23.79 5.20
N MET A 151 -1.69 23.74 6.25
CA MET A 151 -2.44 24.91 6.73
C MET A 151 -1.52 25.97 7.32
N THR A 152 -0.44 25.58 8.01
CA THR A 152 0.56 26.54 8.48
C THR A 152 1.19 27.30 7.32
N SER A 153 1.60 26.61 6.25
CA SER A 153 2.13 27.22 5.03
C SER A 153 1.10 28.14 4.35
N TYR A 154 -0.16 27.74 4.35
CA TYR A 154 -1.25 28.53 3.82
C TYR A 154 -1.41 29.89 4.52
N TYR A 155 -1.26 29.93 5.85
CA TYR A 155 -1.34 31.18 6.61
C TYR A 155 -0.08 32.04 6.52
N ILE A 156 1.10 31.42 6.40
CA ILE A 156 2.37 32.16 6.28
C ILE A 156 2.53 32.76 4.87
N GLY A 157 2.04 32.09 3.83
CA GLY A 157 2.16 32.52 2.44
C GLY A 157 1.69 33.96 2.18
N PRO A 158 0.48 34.36 2.56
CA PRO A 158 0.00 35.74 2.36
C PRO A 158 0.85 36.78 3.08
N VAL A 159 1.36 36.46 4.29
CA VAL A 159 2.21 37.37 5.06
C VAL A 159 3.54 37.63 4.36
N SER A 160 4.14 36.58 3.76
CA SER A 160 5.41 36.72 3.03
C SER A 160 5.23 37.44 1.68
N TYR A 161 4.11 37.22 0.98
CA TYR A 161 3.86 37.85 -0.32
C TYR A 161 3.46 39.32 -0.21
N THR A 162 2.81 39.75 0.87
CA THR A 162 2.47 41.18 1.09
C THR A 162 3.70 42.08 1.26
N HIS A 163 4.86 41.49 1.63
CA HIS A 163 6.12 42.23 1.73
C HIS A 163 6.93 42.24 0.42
N LEU A 164 6.58 41.42 -0.56
CA LEU A 164 7.25 41.32 -1.87
C LEU A 164 6.54 42.03 -3.02
N THR A 165 5.28 42.43 -2.86
CA THR A 165 4.59 43.30 -3.81
C THR A 165 5.00 44.73 -3.55
N LEU A 166 6.02 45.20 -4.27
CA LEU A 166 6.28 46.62 -4.43
C LEU A 166 5.00 47.27 -4.98
N PRO A 167 4.56 48.44 -4.42
CA PRO A 167 3.45 49.16 -4.97
C PRO A 167 3.81 49.56 -6.39
N THR A 168 3.15 48.98 -7.38
CA THR A 168 3.15 49.49 -8.75
C THR A 168 2.32 50.74 -8.73
N THR A 169 2.99 51.88 -8.67
CA THR A 169 2.41 53.21 -8.97
C THR A 169 1.99 53.28 -10.41
#